data_31fa391a9f520ecb7e281ec3ecd27914
#
_entry.id   31fa391a9f520ecb7e281ec3ecd27914
#
_cell.length_a   1.000
_cell.length_b   1.000
_cell.length_c   1.000
_cell.angle_alpha   90.00
_cell.angle_beta   90.00
_cell.angle_gamma   90.00
#
_symmetry.space_group_name_H-M   'P 1'
#
loop_
_entity.id
_entity.type
_entity.pdbx_description
1 polymer ?
#
loop_
_entity_poly.entity_id
_entity_poly.type
_entity_poly.pdbx_seq_one_letter_code
_entity_poly.pdbx_strand_id
1 'polypeptide(L)'
;MHKPRLKFWDIWNMSFGFLGIQFGFALQGSTMSRIFETLGAEKDNIPLLWIAAPLAGLIVQPIIGYLSDNTWHKSLGRRRPFFLLGAILSSIALLLMPYSSAVWMAAGLLLVLDASINISMEPFRALVADKLPDSQRSYGFVIQTLIIGIGTWVASNLPKFMNNVLNISNEAAPGVVPESVRVAFIVGAVVFIGSILVTIFTTKEYSPEQMQKFEDGDEPEKDQGMIKTILGTYALMPKIMKKLGIVQFFSWFAFFAMWTLANPALTSHIYNAPKPQIEEFAQLDSEGELQYDADRVILFQDDQARLEYSEQDKSYNEASDDVGSKMGIYGLSSMAFALLLTFYTSRFAINRKLVHMGSLILGGAGFLLMYFIPGEPEMLYVCFVLIGFAWGSILSMPYAMLSSSVASSKMGLMMGVFNMFIVIPQIIAALGGVVFLQKLIGEESIHAMTVAGVFLLFAAFSNLLITDRKAIKYDPA
;
A
#
# COMPACT_ATOMS: atom_id res chain seq x y z
N MET A 1 30.62 20.08 8.70
CA MET A 1 30.50 20.35 7.22
C MET A 1 29.08 20.19 6.78
N HIS A 2 28.55 21.01 5.81
CA HIS A 2 27.20 20.81 5.29
C HIS A 2 27.18 19.80 4.15
N LYS A 3 26.11 18.99 4.07
CA LYS A 3 25.89 18.08 2.93
C LYS A 3 25.78 18.89 1.63
N PRO A 4 26.42 18.45 0.52
CA PRO A 4 26.34 19.16 -0.75
C PRO A 4 24.91 19.09 -1.33
N ARG A 5 24.50 20.16 -2.03
CA ARG A 5 23.24 20.17 -2.76
C ARG A 5 23.31 19.22 -3.97
N LEU A 6 22.30 18.39 -4.16
CA LEU A 6 22.19 17.47 -5.27
C LEU A 6 21.38 18.11 -6.43
N LYS A 7 21.70 17.74 -7.67
CA LYS A 7 20.95 18.13 -8.86
C LYS A 7 19.66 17.34 -8.97
N PHE A 8 18.71 17.83 -9.77
CA PHE A 8 17.42 17.15 -10.02
C PHE A 8 17.59 15.66 -10.38
N TRP A 9 18.46 15.35 -11.33
CA TRP A 9 18.68 13.97 -11.78
C TRP A 9 19.33 13.07 -10.73
N ASP A 10 20.15 13.61 -9.82
CA ASP A 10 20.70 12.85 -8.72
C ASP A 10 19.60 12.45 -7.73
N ILE A 11 18.66 13.37 -7.46
CA ILE A 11 17.52 13.13 -6.57
C ILE A 11 16.51 12.18 -7.23
N TRP A 12 16.26 12.34 -8.53
CA TRP A 12 15.42 11.45 -9.33
C TRP A 12 15.95 10.02 -9.32
N ASN A 13 17.22 9.83 -9.68
CA ASN A 13 17.86 8.52 -9.74
C ASN A 13 17.92 7.84 -8.37
N MET A 14 18.22 8.60 -7.32
CA MET A 14 18.20 8.13 -5.95
C MET A 14 16.80 7.65 -5.52
N SER A 15 15.75 8.28 -6.00
CA SER A 15 14.36 7.97 -5.65
C SER A 15 13.73 6.95 -6.58
N PHE A 16 14.35 6.63 -7.73
CA PHE A 16 13.74 5.84 -8.80
C PHE A 16 13.36 4.41 -8.39
N GLY A 17 14.11 3.81 -7.47
CA GLY A 17 13.77 2.49 -6.94
C GLY A 17 12.41 2.43 -6.21
N PHE A 18 11.85 3.56 -5.78
CA PHE A 18 10.48 3.60 -5.27
C PHE A 18 9.43 3.21 -6.33
N LEU A 19 9.74 3.36 -7.62
CA LEU A 19 8.87 2.88 -8.70
C LEU A 19 8.62 1.38 -8.54
N GLY A 20 9.68 0.57 -8.39
CA GLY A 20 9.56 -0.88 -8.22
C GLY A 20 8.84 -1.27 -6.94
N ILE A 21 9.19 -0.63 -5.82
CA ILE A 21 8.51 -0.84 -4.54
C ILE A 21 7.00 -0.59 -4.70
N GLN A 22 6.65 0.51 -5.37
CA GLN A 22 5.25 0.86 -5.57
C GLN A 22 4.53 -0.05 -6.56
N PHE A 23 5.23 -0.60 -7.57
CA PHE A 23 4.69 -1.65 -8.43
C PHE A 23 4.30 -2.89 -7.63
N GLY A 24 5.16 -3.34 -6.71
CA GLY A 24 4.84 -4.45 -5.82
C GLY A 24 3.57 -4.20 -5.00
N PHE A 25 3.51 -3.07 -4.30
CA PHE A 25 2.34 -2.70 -3.49
C PHE A 25 1.08 -2.48 -4.32
N ALA A 26 1.17 -1.86 -5.50
CA ALA A 26 -0.01 -1.57 -6.30
C ALA A 26 -0.58 -2.82 -6.97
N LEU A 27 0.26 -3.72 -7.50
CA LEU A 27 -0.18 -5.00 -8.03
C LEU A 27 -0.83 -5.86 -6.96
N GLN A 28 -0.20 -5.97 -5.78
CA GLN A 28 -0.82 -6.70 -4.69
C GLN A 28 -2.13 -6.02 -4.26
N GLY A 29 -2.14 -4.72 -4.03
CA GLY A 29 -3.32 -3.98 -3.57
C GLY A 29 -4.51 -4.03 -4.52
N SER A 30 -4.27 -4.05 -5.83
CA SER A 30 -5.33 -4.08 -6.86
C SER A 30 -5.76 -5.49 -7.29
N THR A 31 -4.94 -6.52 -7.05
CA THR A 31 -5.14 -7.82 -7.69
C THR A 31 -5.15 -9.00 -6.71
N MET A 32 -4.55 -8.85 -5.51
CA MET A 32 -4.36 -10.00 -4.62
C MET A 32 -5.68 -10.58 -4.09
N SER A 33 -6.66 -9.74 -3.77
CA SER A 33 -7.99 -10.21 -3.36
C SER A 33 -8.66 -11.02 -4.47
N ARG A 34 -8.53 -10.59 -5.74
CA ARG A 34 -8.99 -11.35 -6.90
C ARG A 34 -8.28 -12.71 -7.01
N ILE A 35 -6.97 -12.77 -6.76
CA ILE A 35 -6.22 -14.05 -6.75
C ILE A 35 -6.78 -14.97 -5.67
N PHE A 36 -7.03 -14.46 -4.47
CA PHE A 36 -7.63 -15.23 -3.38
C PHE A 36 -9.01 -15.77 -3.73
N GLU A 37 -9.89 -14.92 -4.30
CA GLU A 37 -11.23 -15.34 -4.77
C GLU A 37 -11.13 -16.39 -5.88
N THR A 38 -10.21 -16.22 -6.84
CA THR A 38 -9.97 -17.18 -7.92
C THR A 38 -9.53 -18.54 -7.38
N LEU A 39 -8.76 -18.57 -6.28
CA LEU A 39 -8.31 -19.81 -5.63
C LEU A 39 -9.33 -20.38 -4.64
N GLY A 40 -10.55 -19.82 -4.58
CA GLY A 40 -11.64 -20.31 -3.75
C GLY A 40 -11.66 -19.79 -2.32
N ALA A 41 -11.03 -18.67 -2.03
CA ALA A 41 -11.12 -18.05 -0.72
C ALA A 41 -12.51 -17.44 -0.50
N GLU A 42 -13.13 -17.74 0.63
CA GLU A 42 -14.36 -17.08 1.07
C GLU A 42 -14.11 -15.59 1.30
N LYS A 43 -15.04 -14.73 0.89
CA LYS A 43 -14.94 -13.27 0.99
C LYS A 43 -14.64 -12.78 2.40
N ASP A 44 -15.26 -13.39 3.40
CA ASP A 44 -15.09 -13.05 4.82
C ASP A 44 -13.68 -13.35 5.34
N ASN A 45 -12.99 -14.31 4.73
CA ASN A 45 -11.64 -14.72 5.09
C ASN A 45 -10.54 -13.88 4.40
N ILE A 46 -10.86 -13.13 3.34
CA ILE A 46 -9.88 -12.33 2.60
C ILE A 46 -9.11 -11.35 3.51
N PRO A 47 -9.74 -10.59 4.43
CA PRO A 47 -9.00 -9.70 5.32
C PRO A 47 -7.96 -10.42 6.19
N LEU A 48 -8.27 -11.65 6.63
CA LEU A 48 -7.33 -12.47 7.41
C LEU A 48 -6.12 -12.89 6.58
N LEU A 49 -6.31 -13.22 5.30
CA LEU A 49 -5.21 -13.56 4.39
C LEU A 49 -4.26 -12.38 4.16
N TRP A 50 -4.76 -11.14 4.28
CA TRP A 50 -3.98 -9.91 4.19
C TRP A 50 -3.21 -9.56 5.46
N ILE A 51 -3.33 -10.31 6.55
CA ILE A 51 -2.62 -10.03 7.82
C ILE A 51 -1.09 -10.05 7.65
N ALA A 52 -0.61 -10.71 6.59
CA ALA A 52 0.80 -10.78 6.24
C ALA A 52 1.46 -9.39 6.14
N ALA A 53 0.79 -8.43 5.47
CA ALA A 53 1.31 -7.08 5.24
C ALA A 53 1.61 -6.31 6.55
N PRO A 54 0.64 -6.10 7.45
CA PRO A 54 0.92 -5.42 8.71
C PRO A 54 1.89 -6.17 9.62
N LEU A 55 1.84 -7.51 9.65
CA LEU A 55 2.79 -8.30 10.46
C LEU A 55 4.22 -8.16 9.93
N ALA A 56 4.41 -8.22 8.60
CA ALA A 56 5.71 -7.99 7.99
C ALA A 56 6.23 -6.59 8.32
N GLY A 57 5.40 -5.55 8.21
CA GLY A 57 5.76 -4.18 8.57
C GLY A 57 6.17 -4.04 10.03
N LEU A 58 5.42 -4.66 10.94
CA LEU A 58 5.69 -4.59 12.38
C LEU A 58 7.02 -5.24 12.78
N ILE A 59 7.36 -6.37 12.16
CA ILE A 59 8.53 -7.19 12.55
C ILE A 59 9.76 -6.80 11.73
N VAL A 60 9.62 -6.71 10.41
CA VAL A 60 10.78 -6.57 9.51
C VAL A 60 11.36 -5.15 9.55
N GLN A 61 10.52 -4.10 9.59
CA GLN A 61 11.02 -2.72 9.54
C GLN A 61 11.99 -2.36 10.67
N PRO A 62 11.70 -2.63 11.96
CA PRO A 62 12.65 -2.32 13.03
C PRO A 62 13.96 -3.10 12.92
N ILE A 63 13.88 -4.39 12.52
CA ILE A 63 15.06 -5.24 12.37
C ILE A 63 15.94 -4.72 11.24
N ILE A 64 15.38 -4.44 10.08
CA ILE A 64 16.12 -3.95 8.92
C ILE A 64 16.63 -2.52 9.14
N GLY A 65 15.85 -1.67 9.81
CA GLY A 65 16.30 -0.35 10.24
C GLY A 65 17.59 -0.45 11.03
N TYR A 66 17.59 -1.25 12.11
CA TYR A 66 18.76 -1.49 12.95
C TYR A 66 19.94 -2.09 12.16
N LEU A 67 19.69 -3.17 11.38
CA LEU A 67 20.74 -3.83 10.61
C LEU A 67 21.35 -2.89 9.57
N SER A 68 20.52 -2.13 8.85
CA SER A 68 20.99 -1.20 7.82
C SER A 68 21.76 -0.02 8.42
N ASP A 69 21.46 0.37 9.67
CA ASP A 69 22.20 1.41 10.37
C ASP A 69 23.60 0.96 10.78
N ASN A 70 23.79 -0.32 11.07
CA ASN A 70 25.05 -0.88 11.57
C ASN A 70 25.86 -1.64 10.50
N THR A 71 25.42 -1.64 9.25
CA THR A 71 26.12 -2.33 8.15
C THR A 71 26.88 -1.35 7.27
N TRP A 72 28.08 -1.74 6.85
CA TRP A 72 28.83 -1.04 5.81
C TRP A 72 29.52 -2.04 4.89
N HIS A 73 29.12 -2.02 3.62
CA HIS A 73 29.75 -2.86 2.58
C HIS A 73 30.65 -1.99 1.68
N LYS A 74 31.89 -2.41 1.44
CA LYS A 74 32.93 -1.62 0.74
C LYS A 74 32.50 -1.10 -0.65
N SER A 75 31.73 -1.88 -1.41
CA SER A 75 31.29 -1.51 -2.77
C SER A 75 29.83 -1.03 -2.83
N LEU A 76 28.95 -1.57 -1.98
CA LEU A 76 27.52 -1.25 -2.01
C LEU A 76 27.11 -0.17 -1.00
N GLY A 77 27.95 0.18 -0.04
CA GLY A 77 27.59 1.14 0.99
C GLY A 77 26.79 0.54 2.14
N ARG A 78 25.97 1.37 2.78
CA ARG A 78 25.20 1.04 3.99
C ARG A 78 23.80 0.51 3.68
N ARG A 79 23.07 1.16 2.77
CA ARG A 79 21.65 0.91 2.48
C ARG A 79 21.43 0.00 1.27
N ARG A 80 22.26 0.14 0.23
CA ARG A 80 22.09 -0.58 -1.05
C ARG A 80 22.12 -2.10 -0.97
N PRO A 81 22.87 -2.77 -0.05
CA PRO A 81 22.78 -4.22 0.12
C PRO A 81 21.36 -4.69 0.44
N PHE A 82 20.64 -3.94 1.28
CA PHE A 82 19.26 -4.26 1.66
C PHE A 82 18.28 -3.99 0.52
N PHE A 83 18.50 -2.93 -0.28
CA PHE A 83 17.70 -2.71 -1.51
C PHE A 83 17.79 -3.92 -2.44
N LEU A 84 19.01 -4.40 -2.68
CA LEU A 84 19.24 -5.52 -3.59
C LEU A 84 18.62 -6.80 -3.06
N LEU A 85 18.81 -7.11 -1.79
CA LEU A 85 18.23 -8.29 -1.15
C LEU A 85 16.70 -8.28 -1.23
N GLY A 86 16.06 -7.18 -0.82
CA GLY A 86 14.62 -7.04 -0.88
C GLY A 86 14.10 -7.09 -2.32
N ALA A 87 14.81 -6.48 -3.29
CA ALA A 87 14.41 -6.51 -4.70
C ALA A 87 14.46 -7.92 -5.29
N ILE A 88 15.49 -8.71 -5.00
CA ILE A 88 15.60 -10.10 -5.46
C ILE A 88 14.44 -10.92 -4.89
N LEU A 89 14.23 -10.87 -3.58
CA LEU A 89 13.19 -11.65 -2.92
C LEU A 89 11.78 -11.23 -3.35
N SER A 90 11.51 -9.91 -3.47
CA SER A 90 10.23 -9.39 -3.95
C SER A 90 9.97 -9.81 -5.39
N SER A 91 10.98 -9.74 -6.26
CA SER A 91 10.83 -10.15 -7.67
C SER A 91 10.54 -11.64 -7.80
N ILE A 92 11.19 -12.49 -7.00
CA ILE A 92 10.89 -13.92 -6.94
C ILE A 92 9.45 -14.16 -6.45
N ALA A 93 9.04 -13.49 -5.39
CA ALA A 93 7.67 -13.62 -4.87
C ALA A 93 6.62 -13.18 -5.91
N LEU A 94 6.84 -12.05 -6.59
CA LEU A 94 5.97 -11.58 -7.68
C LEU A 94 5.89 -12.59 -8.83
N LEU A 95 7.02 -13.20 -9.22
CA LEU A 95 7.03 -14.22 -10.29
C LEU A 95 6.26 -15.48 -9.90
N LEU A 96 6.32 -15.90 -8.65
CA LEU A 96 5.68 -17.14 -8.19
C LEU A 96 4.21 -16.95 -7.81
N MET A 97 3.81 -15.74 -7.40
CA MET A 97 2.47 -15.43 -6.88
C MET A 97 1.33 -15.89 -7.79
N PRO A 98 1.32 -15.56 -9.10
CA PRO A 98 0.19 -15.94 -9.97
C PRO A 98 0.16 -17.44 -10.34
N TYR A 99 1.17 -18.19 -9.96
CA TYR A 99 1.22 -19.66 -10.15
C TYR A 99 0.80 -20.41 -8.88
N SER A 100 0.27 -19.72 -7.88
CA SER A 100 -0.26 -20.37 -6.69
C SER A 100 -1.43 -21.29 -7.07
N SER A 101 -1.39 -22.52 -6.56
CA SER A 101 -2.43 -23.53 -6.78
C SER A 101 -3.40 -23.65 -5.60
N ALA A 102 -3.17 -22.90 -4.52
CA ALA A 102 -3.97 -22.94 -3.32
C ALA A 102 -3.89 -21.60 -2.56
N VAL A 103 -4.95 -21.27 -1.82
CA VAL A 103 -5.04 -20.05 -1.00
C VAL A 103 -3.88 -19.90 -0.02
N TRP A 104 -3.50 -20.97 0.69
CA TRP A 104 -2.39 -20.93 1.65
C TRP A 104 -1.03 -20.63 0.99
N MET A 105 -0.82 -21.10 -0.25
CA MET A 105 0.40 -20.82 -1.01
C MET A 105 0.46 -19.34 -1.39
N ALA A 106 -0.64 -18.77 -1.90
CA ALA A 106 -0.74 -17.37 -2.23
C ALA A 106 -0.55 -16.47 -0.99
N ALA A 107 -1.15 -16.84 0.16
CA ALA A 107 -0.96 -16.12 1.42
C ALA A 107 0.48 -16.18 1.93
N GLY A 108 1.13 -17.33 1.81
CA GLY A 108 2.56 -17.48 2.16
C GLY A 108 3.47 -16.64 1.27
N LEU A 109 3.21 -16.61 -0.04
CA LEU A 109 3.95 -15.77 -0.98
C LEU A 109 3.69 -14.28 -0.75
N LEU A 110 2.46 -13.89 -0.34
CA LEU A 110 2.15 -12.53 0.06
C LEU A 110 2.99 -12.11 1.28
N LEU A 111 3.11 -12.96 2.29
CA LEU A 111 3.97 -12.71 3.45
C LEU A 111 5.44 -12.50 3.05
N VAL A 112 5.96 -13.35 2.15
CA VAL A 112 7.32 -13.22 1.62
C VAL A 112 7.48 -11.92 0.83
N LEU A 113 6.50 -11.56 0.01
CA LEU A 113 6.50 -10.33 -0.77
C LEU A 113 6.52 -9.10 0.14
N ASP A 114 5.61 -9.02 1.11
CA ASP A 114 5.52 -7.90 2.04
C ASP A 114 6.78 -7.76 2.90
N ALA A 115 7.31 -8.85 3.43
CA ALA A 115 8.56 -8.85 4.17
C ALA A 115 9.71 -8.32 3.30
N SER A 116 9.81 -8.79 2.06
CA SER A 116 10.86 -8.41 1.11
C SER A 116 10.76 -6.96 0.66
N ILE A 117 9.55 -6.45 0.42
CA ILE A 117 9.31 -5.04 0.12
C ILE A 117 9.78 -4.18 1.29
N ASN A 118 9.46 -4.57 2.53
CA ASN A 118 9.88 -3.83 3.73
C ASN A 118 11.41 -3.86 3.93
N ILE A 119 12.11 -4.93 3.54
CA ILE A 119 13.58 -4.99 3.52
C ILE A 119 14.16 -3.91 2.61
N SER A 120 13.55 -3.61 1.47
CA SER A 120 13.99 -2.52 0.57
C SER A 120 13.54 -1.15 1.05
N MET A 121 12.29 -1.02 1.46
CA MET A 121 11.61 0.26 1.65
C MET A 121 12.20 1.07 2.82
N GLU A 122 12.47 0.44 3.95
CA GLU A 122 12.93 1.16 5.14
C GLU A 122 14.32 1.80 4.95
N PRO A 123 15.36 1.07 4.46
CA PRO A 123 16.63 1.69 4.14
C PRO A 123 16.54 2.74 3.02
N PHE A 124 15.55 2.62 2.13
CA PHE A 124 15.32 3.58 1.05
C PHE A 124 14.86 4.94 1.58
N ARG A 125 13.96 4.95 2.56
CA ARG A 125 13.54 6.18 3.25
C ARG A 125 14.71 6.84 3.96
N ALA A 126 15.54 6.03 4.61
CA ALA A 126 16.75 6.51 5.30
C ALA A 126 17.77 7.11 4.32
N LEU A 127 17.94 6.53 3.12
CA LEU A 127 18.88 7.04 2.11
C LEU A 127 18.61 8.50 1.74
N VAL A 128 17.35 8.90 1.63
CA VAL A 128 16.96 10.28 1.31
C VAL A 128 17.43 11.24 2.40
N ALA A 129 17.21 10.88 3.66
CA ALA A 129 17.68 11.67 4.81
C ALA A 129 19.22 11.69 4.91
N ASP A 130 19.87 10.56 4.59
CA ASP A 130 21.32 10.43 4.61
C ASP A 130 22.00 11.29 3.54
N LYS A 131 21.40 11.37 2.34
CA LYS A 131 21.99 12.03 1.15
C LYS A 131 21.65 13.51 1.02
N LEU A 132 20.44 13.92 1.37
CA LEU A 132 19.98 15.29 1.13
C LEU A 132 20.26 16.20 2.32
N PRO A 133 20.73 17.45 2.06
CA PRO A 133 20.74 18.50 3.06
C PRO A 133 19.29 18.85 3.45
N ASP A 134 19.10 19.40 4.63
CA ASP A 134 17.77 19.73 5.19
C ASP A 134 16.95 20.62 4.24
N SER A 135 17.60 21.54 3.55
CA SER A 135 16.99 22.43 2.57
C SER A 135 16.41 21.72 1.33
N GLN A 136 16.86 20.49 1.02
CA GLN A 136 16.39 19.72 -0.14
C GLN A 136 15.54 18.50 0.23
N ARG A 137 15.39 18.15 1.53
CA ARG A 137 14.63 16.97 1.96
C ARG A 137 13.17 17.01 1.49
N SER A 138 12.50 18.15 1.68
CA SER A 138 11.12 18.31 1.22
C SER A 138 10.97 18.08 -0.28
N TYR A 139 11.91 18.59 -1.07
CA TYR A 139 11.94 18.38 -2.52
C TYR A 139 12.19 16.91 -2.88
N GLY A 140 13.08 16.23 -2.17
CA GLY A 140 13.30 14.79 -2.34
C GLY A 140 12.03 13.96 -2.10
N PHE A 141 11.26 14.29 -1.06
CA PHE A 141 9.99 13.62 -0.78
C PHE A 141 8.90 13.91 -1.82
N VAL A 142 8.86 15.12 -2.41
CA VAL A 142 7.95 15.44 -3.53
C VAL A 142 8.27 14.57 -4.74
N ILE A 143 9.56 14.41 -5.10
CA ILE A 143 9.98 13.53 -6.21
C ILE A 143 9.61 12.07 -5.92
N GLN A 144 9.79 11.59 -4.69
CA GLN A 144 9.34 10.25 -4.31
C GLN A 144 7.84 10.09 -4.47
N THR A 145 7.05 11.05 -4.00
CA THR A 145 5.58 11.02 -4.12
C THR A 145 5.13 11.00 -5.58
N LEU A 146 5.82 11.74 -6.45
CA LEU A 146 5.59 11.71 -7.89
C LEU A 146 5.82 10.31 -8.47
N ILE A 147 6.97 9.71 -8.17
CA ILE A 147 7.33 8.36 -8.64
C ILE A 147 6.36 7.31 -8.09
N ILE A 148 5.98 7.41 -6.82
CA ILE A 148 4.98 6.55 -6.18
C ILE A 148 3.64 6.63 -6.91
N GLY A 149 3.13 7.83 -7.18
CA GLY A 149 1.86 8.02 -7.87
C GLY A 149 1.85 7.43 -9.28
N ILE A 150 2.92 7.66 -10.05
CA ILE A 150 3.10 7.05 -11.38
C ILE A 150 3.12 5.53 -11.27
N GLY A 151 3.93 4.99 -10.35
CA GLY A 151 4.07 3.55 -10.15
C GLY A 151 2.76 2.88 -9.78
N THR A 152 1.99 3.48 -8.87
CA THR A 152 0.67 2.97 -8.46
C THR A 152 -0.28 2.90 -9.65
N TRP A 153 -0.41 4.00 -10.39
CA TRP A 153 -1.33 4.07 -11.52
C TRP A 153 -0.95 3.09 -12.62
N VAL A 154 0.32 3.04 -13.02
CA VAL A 154 0.78 2.13 -14.08
C VAL A 154 0.59 0.68 -13.68
N ALA A 155 0.98 0.30 -12.48
CA ALA A 155 0.88 -1.08 -12.00
C ALA A 155 -0.57 -1.55 -11.88
N SER A 156 -1.46 -0.71 -11.33
CA SER A 156 -2.89 -1.05 -11.20
C SER A 156 -3.62 -1.20 -12.54
N ASN A 157 -3.10 -0.56 -13.60
CA ASN A 157 -3.65 -0.68 -14.95
C ASN A 157 -3.05 -1.83 -15.76
N LEU A 158 -1.99 -2.50 -15.27
CA LEU A 158 -1.30 -3.53 -16.06
C LEU A 158 -2.21 -4.68 -16.49
N PRO A 159 -3.01 -5.34 -15.64
CA PRO A 159 -3.85 -6.45 -16.07
C PRO A 159 -4.83 -6.04 -17.18
N LYS A 160 -5.49 -4.88 -17.01
CA LYS A 160 -6.40 -4.32 -18.03
C LYS A 160 -5.67 -3.97 -19.34
N PHE A 161 -4.47 -3.41 -19.25
CA PHE A 161 -3.64 -3.10 -20.43
C PHE A 161 -3.22 -4.40 -21.16
N MET A 162 -2.81 -5.43 -20.44
CA MET A 162 -2.46 -6.74 -21.02
C MET A 162 -3.65 -7.33 -21.77
N ASN A 163 -4.86 -7.27 -21.21
CA ASN A 163 -6.05 -7.78 -21.86
C ASN A 163 -6.48 -6.92 -23.06
N ASN A 164 -6.68 -5.63 -22.87
CA ASN A 164 -7.35 -4.78 -23.86
C ASN A 164 -6.42 -4.30 -24.99
N VAL A 165 -5.11 -4.18 -24.75
CA VAL A 165 -4.15 -3.63 -25.71
C VAL A 165 -3.28 -4.73 -26.32
N LEU A 166 -2.82 -5.67 -25.49
CA LEU A 166 -1.96 -6.76 -25.96
C LEU A 166 -2.74 -8.03 -26.30
N ASN A 167 -4.07 -8.05 -26.11
CA ASN A 167 -4.96 -9.20 -26.33
C ASN A 167 -4.52 -10.47 -25.59
N ILE A 168 -3.92 -10.30 -24.39
CA ILE A 168 -3.56 -11.42 -23.50
C ILE A 168 -4.82 -11.83 -22.75
N SER A 169 -5.16 -13.13 -22.79
CA SER A 169 -6.42 -13.63 -22.22
C SER A 169 -6.62 -13.26 -20.75
N ASN A 170 -7.80 -12.77 -20.43
CA ASN A 170 -8.29 -12.56 -19.08
C ASN A 170 -9.17 -13.73 -18.57
N GLU A 171 -9.36 -14.75 -19.41
CA GLU A 171 -10.11 -15.96 -19.10
C GLU A 171 -9.13 -17.08 -18.73
N ALA A 172 -9.53 -17.91 -17.77
CA ALA A 172 -8.74 -19.06 -17.33
C ALA A 172 -9.67 -20.20 -16.86
N ALA A 173 -9.12 -21.40 -16.74
CA ALA A 173 -9.83 -22.50 -16.10
C ALA A 173 -10.16 -22.16 -14.62
N PRO A 174 -11.21 -22.73 -14.04
CA PRO A 174 -11.54 -22.54 -12.63
C PRO A 174 -10.35 -22.80 -11.71
N GLY A 175 -10.14 -21.95 -10.73
CA GLY A 175 -9.00 -22.04 -9.81
C GLY A 175 -7.65 -21.62 -10.40
N VAL A 176 -7.61 -21.11 -11.62
CA VAL A 176 -6.37 -20.69 -12.31
C VAL A 176 -6.39 -19.17 -12.51
N VAL A 177 -5.30 -18.51 -12.13
CA VAL A 177 -5.14 -17.07 -12.32
C VAL A 177 -5.01 -16.74 -13.81
N PRO A 178 -5.76 -15.78 -14.37
CA PRO A 178 -5.72 -15.40 -15.78
C PRO A 178 -4.32 -14.99 -16.27
N GLU A 179 -4.06 -15.24 -17.56
CA GLU A 179 -2.74 -14.96 -18.15
C GLU A 179 -2.39 -13.46 -18.14
N SER A 180 -3.37 -12.58 -18.34
CA SER A 180 -3.19 -11.12 -18.24
C SER A 180 -2.63 -10.70 -16.88
N VAL A 181 -3.10 -11.32 -15.80
CA VAL A 181 -2.61 -11.09 -14.43
C VAL A 181 -1.21 -11.68 -14.26
N ARG A 182 -0.96 -12.89 -14.77
CA ARG A 182 0.38 -13.51 -14.72
C ARG A 182 1.44 -12.64 -15.38
N VAL A 183 1.17 -12.16 -16.58
CA VAL A 183 2.10 -11.29 -17.32
C VAL A 183 2.28 -9.95 -16.60
N ALA A 184 1.23 -9.36 -16.01
CA ALA A 184 1.34 -8.15 -15.21
C ALA A 184 2.29 -8.31 -14.02
N PHE A 185 2.24 -9.45 -13.33
CA PHE A 185 3.14 -9.76 -12.23
C PHE A 185 4.59 -9.99 -12.68
N ILE A 186 4.80 -10.64 -13.84
CA ILE A 186 6.13 -10.79 -14.45
C ILE A 186 6.73 -9.41 -14.77
N VAL A 187 5.95 -8.52 -15.40
CA VAL A 187 6.37 -7.13 -15.66
C VAL A 187 6.67 -6.41 -14.36
N GLY A 188 5.82 -6.57 -13.34
CA GLY A 188 6.04 -6.02 -12.01
C GLY A 188 7.36 -6.46 -11.39
N ALA A 189 7.71 -7.74 -11.49
CA ALA A 189 8.98 -8.28 -11.00
C ALA A 189 10.19 -7.66 -11.73
N VAL A 190 10.11 -7.54 -13.06
CA VAL A 190 11.17 -6.91 -13.87
C VAL A 190 11.32 -5.43 -13.54
N VAL A 191 10.22 -4.70 -13.41
CA VAL A 191 10.23 -3.27 -13.04
C VAL A 191 10.77 -3.09 -11.61
N PHE A 192 10.40 -3.98 -10.69
CA PHE A 192 10.88 -3.92 -9.31
C PHE A 192 12.41 -4.01 -9.25
N ILE A 193 12.97 -5.09 -9.75
CA ILE A 193 14.42 -5.28 -9.69
C ILE A 193 15.16 -4.24 -10.57
N GLY A 194 14.64 -3.94 -11.75
CA GLY A 194 15.24 -2.98 -12.69
C GLY A 194 15.35 -1.57 -12.11
N SER A 195 14.29 -1.06 -11.49
CA SER A 195 14.29 0.28 -10.87
C SER A 195 15.24 0.38 -9.68
N ILE A 196 15.30 -0.67 -8.86
CA ILE A 196 16.25 -0.76 -7.74
C ILE A 196 17.69 -0.79 -8.25
N LEU A 197 17.99 -1.59 -9.29
CA LEU A 197 19.32 -1.62 -9.90
C LEU A 197 19.74 -0.27 -10.46
N VAL A 198 18.84 0.46 -11.13
CA VAL A 198 19.11 1.85 -11.56
C VAL A 198 19.56 2.71 -10.38
N THR A 199 18.84 2.68 -9.27
CA THR A 199 19.23 3.44 -8.08
C THR A 199 20.56 2.98 -7.51
N ILE A 200 20.82 1.66 -7.42
CA ILE A 200 22.07 1.11 -6.89
C ILE A 200 23.27 1.56 -7.72
N PHE A 201 23.17 1.55 -9.05
CA PHE A 201 24.30 1.90 -9.92
C PHE A 201 24.50 3.40 -10.08
N THR A 202 23.45 4.21 -9.96
CA THR A 202 23.53 5.66 -10.16
C THR A 202 23.74 6.45 -8.87
N THR A 203 23.49 5.84 -7.69
CA THR A 203 23.58 6.53 -6.40
C THR A 203 24.72 5.99 -5.57
N LYS A 204 25.66 6.88 -5.19
CA LYS A 204 26.75 6.56 -4.23
C LYS A 204 26.38 7.08 -2.85
N GLU A 205 26.59 6.27 -1.83
CA GLU A 205 26.40 6.66 -0.44
C GLU A 205 27.65 7.35 0.12
N TYR A 206 27.47 8.16 1.17
CA TYR A 206 28.58 8.74 1.92
C TYR A 206 29.20 7.67 2.81
N SER A 207 30.56 7.66 2.88
CA SER A 207 31.26 6.77 3.82
C SER A 207 30.95 7.15 5.29
N PRO A 208 31.13 6.23 6.26
CA PRO A 208 30.95 6.54 7.67
C PRO A 208 31.77 7.76 8.13
N GLU A 209 32.98 7.90 7.60
CA GLU A 209 33.86 9.05 7.91
C GLU A 209 33.31 10.37 7.33
N GLN A 210 32.64 10.31 6.15
CA GLN A 210 32.00 11.49 5.56
C GLN A 210 30.74 11.86 6.34
N MET A 211 29.94 10.86 6.74
CA MET A 211 28.74 11.10 7.55
C MET A 211 29.09 11.74 8.88
N GLN A 212 30.13 11.26 9.57
CA GLN A 212 30.60 11.81 10.82
C GLN A 212 31.03 13.29 10.73
N LYS A 213 31.53 13.71 9.55
CA LYS A 213 31.90 15.12 9.29
C LYS A 213 30.65 16.02 9.05
N PHE A 214 29.50 15.45 8.67
CA PHE A 214 28.26 16.19 8.48
C PHE A 214 27.42 16.29 9.76
N GLU A 215 27.59 15.36 10.70
CA GLU A 215 26.94 15.33 12.00
C GLU A 215 27.84 16.07 13.01
N ASP A 216 27.63 17.37 13.20
CA ASP A 216 28.33 18.13 14.23
C ASP A 216 27.82 17.71 15.62
N GLY A 217 28.50 16.76 16.26
CA GLY A 217 28.57 16.70 17.71
C GLY A 217 27.51 16.01 18.52
N ASP A 218 26.56 15.27 17.95
CA ASP A 218 25.70 14.41 18.76
C ASP A 218 26.42 13.09 19.08
N GLU A 219 26.78 12.92 20.35
CA GLU A 219 27.30 11.63 20.84
C GLU A 219 26.24 10.55 20.62
N PRO A 220 26.65 9.39 20.08
CA PRO A 220 25.71 8.28 19.92
C PRO A 220 25.14 7.88 21.29
N GLU A 221 23.80 7.96 21.42
CA GLU A 221 23.12 7.47 22.64
C GLU A 221 23.54 6.00 22.87
N LYS A 222 23.93 5.68 24.10
CA LYS A 222 24.30 4.31 24.48
C LYS A 222 23.15 3.37 24.15
N ASP A 223 23.41 2.37 23.34
CA ASP A 223 22.45 1.32 22.99
C ASP A 223 21.94 0.62 24.27
N GLN A 224 20.71 0.92 24.66
CA GLN A 224 20.04 0.31 25.83
C GLN A 224 19.30 -0.99 25.47
N GLY A 225 19.44 -1.45 24.23
CA GLY A 225 18.69 -2.56 23.68
C GLY A 225 17.35 -2.13 23.11
N MET A 226 17.04 -2.62 21.91
CA MET A 226 15.89 -2.21 21.09
C MET A 226 14.54 -2.26 21.84
N ILE A 227 14.26 -3.34 22.55
CA ILE A 227 12.98 -3.54 23.27
C ILE A 227 12.79 -2.53 24.40
N LYS A 228 13.85 -2.29 25.20
CA LYS A 228 13.79 -1.36 26.33
C LYS A 228 13.63 0.09 25.87
N THR A 229 14.25 0.42 24.77
CA THR A 229 14.15 1.75 24.12
C THR A 229 12.74 1.99 23.59
N ILE A 230 12.14 1.01 22.90
CA ILE A 230 10.76 1.12 22.39
C ILE A 230 9.76 1.26 23.54
N LEU A 231 9.82 0.40 24.56
CA LEU A 231 8.89 0.44 25.69
C LEU A 231 9.02 1.74 26.50
N GLY A 232 10.25 2.23 26.71
CA GLY A 232 10.50 3.52 27.38
C GLY A 232 9.92 4.70 26.63
N THR A 233 9.90 4.65 25.30
CA THR A 233 9.36 5.70 24.44
C THR A 233 7.84 5.83 24.54
N TYR A 234 7.12 4.75 24.82
CA TYR A 234 5.67 4.79 25.06
C TYR A 234 5.30 5.73 26.21
N ALA A 235 6.05 5.71 27.30
CA ALA A 235 5.81 6.58 28.45
C ALA A 235 6.06 8.07 28.12
N LEU A 236 6.93 8.33 27.16
CA LEU A 236 7.35 9.68 26.77
C LEU A 236 6.58 10.27 25.57
N MET A 237 5.54 9.59 25.08
CA MET A 237 4.75 10.04 23.93
C MET A 237 4.16 11.43 24.13
N PRO A 238 4.43 12.39 23.22
CA PRO A 238 3.79 13.69 23.24
C PRO A 238 2.24 13.59 23.16
N LYS A 239 1.53 14.50 23.81
CA LYS A 239 0.05 14.52 23.77
C LYS A 239 -0.49 14.59 22.35
N ILE A 240 0.17 15.33 21.44
CA ILE A 240 -0.24 15.43 20.04
C ILE A 240 -0.11 14.07 19.33
N MET A 241 0.92 13.27 19.62
CA MET A 241 1.12 11.95 19.03
C MET A 241 0.00 10.98 19.39
N LYS A 242 -0.46 10.98 20.66
CA LYS A 242 -1.60 10.17 21.11
C LYS A 242 -2.89 10.56 20.38
N LYS A 243 -3.12 11.85 20.17
CA LYS A 243 -4.29 12.36 19.43
C LYS A 243 -4.23 12.03 17.95
N LEU A 244 -3.06 12.17 17.32
CA LEU A 244 -2.82 11.73 15.95
C LEU A 244 -2.99 10.22 15.80
N GLY A 245 -2.62 9.44 16.82
CA GLY A 245 -2.83 8.01 16.87
C GLY A 245 -4.29 7.60 16.69
N ILE A 246 -5.25 8.36 17.26
CA ILE A 246 -6.69 8.12 17.05
C ILE A 246 -7.07 8.35 15.59
N VAL A 247 -6.59 9.46 14.99
CA VAL A 247 -6.83 9.77 13.57
C VAL A 247 -6.26 8.68 12.67
N GLN A 248 -5.03 8.25 12.93
CA GLN A 248 -4.37 7.19 12.17
C GLN A 248 -5.08 5.85 12.32
N PHE A 249 -5.56 5.51 13.51
CA PHE A 249 -6.30 4.27 13.73
C PHE A 249 -7.50 4.15 12.78
N PHE A 250 -8.37 5.14 12.75
CA PHE A 250 -9.54 5.12 11.86
C PHE A 250 -9.16 5.20 10.38
N SER A 251 -8.15 6.01 10.03
CA SER A 251 -7.71 6.17 8.66
C SER A 251 -7.14 4.86 8.08
N TRP A 252 -6.26 4.20 8.80
CA TRP A 252 -5.61 2.98 8.31
C TRP A 252 -6.51 1.76 8.35
N PHE A 253 -7.47 1.71 9.27
CA PHE A 253 -8.53 0.71 9.23
C PHE A 253 -9.36 0.84 7.96
N ALA A 254 -9.76 2.07 7.59
CA ALA A 254 -10.54 2.34 6.38
C ALA A 254 -9.80 1.93 5.11
N PHE A 255 -8.53 2.30 4.98
CA PHE A 255 -7.73 1.93 3.81
C PHE A 255 -7.46 0.43 3.74
N PHE A 256 -7.26 -0.23 4.87
CA PHE A 256 -7.11 -1.68 4.89
C PHE A 256 -8.39 -2.38 4.41
N ALA A 257 -9.57 -1.92 4.85
CA ALA A 257 -10.84 -2.42 4.35
C ALA A 257 -10.97 -2.27 2.82
N MET A 258 -10.54 -1.12 2.28
CA MET A 258 -10.50 -0.91 0.82
C MET A 258 -9.57 -1.92 0.13
N TRP A 259 -8.33 -2.03 0.56
CA TRP A 259 -7.36 -2.92 -0.12
C TRP A 259 -7.78 -4.38 -0.08
N THR A 260 -8.46 -4.80 0.97
CA THR A 260 -8.86 -6.21 1.14
C THR A 260 -10.20 -6.54 0.48
N LEU A 261 -11.17 -5.65 0.55
CA LEU A 261 -12.56 -5.94 0.17
C LEU A 261 -13.11 -5.09 -0.99
N ALA A 262 -12.32 -4.17 -1.60
CA ALA A 262 -12.82 -3.38 -2.73
C ALA A 262 -13.19 -4.27 -3.92
N ASN A 263 -12.39 -5.28 -4.25
CA ASN A 263 -12.71 -6.17 -5.38
C ASN A 263 -14.05 -6.87 -5.19
N PRO A 264 -14.26 -7.72 -4.17
CA PRO A 264 -15.55 -8.39 -3.98
C PRO A 264 -16.72 -7.43 -3.76
N ALA A 265 -16.48 -6.27 -3.14
CA ALA A 265 -17.53 -5.29 -2.90
C ALA A 265 -18.00 -4.60 -4.19
N LEU A 266 -17.07 -4.15 -5.01
CA LEU A 266 -17.37 -3.35 -6.19
C LEU A 266 -17.80 -4.21 -7.38
N THR A 267 -17.17 -5.36 -7.63
CA THR A 267 -17.59 -6.28 -8.68
C THR A 267 -19.02 -6.75 -8.46
N SER A 268 -19.39 -7.06 -7.23
CA SER A 268 -20.73 -7.52 -6.87
C SER A 268 -21.77 -6.39 -6.93
N HIS A 269 -21.49 -5.24 -6.30
CA HIS A 269 -22.50 -4.19 -6.11
C HIS A 269 -22.63 -3.22 -7.30
N ILE A 270 -21.50 -2.85 -7.91
CA ILE A 270 -21.47 -1.82 -8.96
C ILE A 270 -21.57 -2.45 -10.35
N TYR A 271 -20.84 -3.56 -10.57
CA TYR A 271 -20.82 -4.22 -11.88
C TYR A 271 -21.87 -5.33 -12.00
N ASN A 272 -22.51 -5.73 -10.90
CA ASN A 272 -23.40 -6.89 -10.86
C ASN A 272 -22.73 -8.16 -11.42
N ALA A 273 -21.44 -8.31 -11.16
CA ALA A 273 -20.59 -9.38 -11.63
C ALA A 273 -19.81 -10.01 -10.45
N PRO A 274 -20.51 -10.67 -9.51
CA PRO A 274 -19.84 -11.37 -8.42
C PRO A 274 -19.02 -12.55 -8.94
N LYS A 275 -18.00 -12.99 -8.21
CA LYS A 275 -17.30 -14.24 -8.53
C LYS A 275 -18.28 -15.41 -8.48
N PRO A 276 -18.46 -16.17 -9.60
CA PRO A 276 -19.32 -17.34 -9.59
C PRO A 276 -18.73 -18.43 -8.68
N GLN A 277 -19.59 -19.10 -7.92
CA GLN A 277 -19.21 -20.24 -7.09
C GLN A 277 -19.22 -21.48 -7.97
N ILE A 278 -18.07 -22.12 -8.13
CA ILE A 278 -17.93 -23.29 -9.03
C ILE A 278 -18.83 -24.45 -8.63
N GLU A 279 -19.10 -24.59 -7.33
CA GLU A 279 -19.93 -25.64 -6.73
C GLU A 279 -21.39 -25.59 -7.24
N GLU A 280 -21.87 -24.42 -7.66
CA GLU A 280 -23.21 -24.26 -8.23
C GLU A 280 -23.33 -24.84 -9.64
N PHE A 281 -22.22 -25.00 -10.36
CA PHE A 281 -22.14 -25.42 -11.77
C PHE A 281 -21.49 -26.78 -11.97
N ALA A 282 -20.66 -27.22 -11.04
CA ALA A 282 -19.88 -28.45 -11.12
C ALA A 282 -20.66 -29.67 -10.62
N GLN A 283 -20.21 -30.84 -11.02
CA GLN A 283 -20.63 -32.11 -10.40
C GLN A 283 -19.92 -32.25 -9.06
N LEU A 284 -20.70 -32.56 -8.02
CA LEU A 284 -20.19 -32.82 -6.68
C LEU A 284 -20.33 -34.31 -6.39
N ASP A 285 -19.41 -34.84 -5.60
CA ASP A 285 -19.53 -36.22 -5.08
C ASP A 285 -20.48 -36.31 -3.87
N SER A 286 -20.59 -37.46 -3.25
CA SER A 286 -21.45 -37.70 -2.08
C SER A 286 -21.01 -36.95 -0.83
N GLU A 287 -19.80 -36.40 -0.81
CA GLU A 287 -19.23 -35.63 0.29
C GLU A 287 -19.28 -34.11 0.00
N GLY A 288 -19.79 -33.74 -1.20
CA GLY A 288 -19.88 -32.34 -1.64
C GLY A 288 -18.61 -31.79 -2.26
N GLU A 289 -17.63 -32.65 -2.57
CA GLU A 289 -16.38 -32.24 -3.19
C GLU A 289 -16.49 -32.25 -4.73
N LEU A 290 -15.68 -31.39 -5.38
CA LEU A 290 -15.66 -31.26 -6.83
C LEU A 290 -15.19 -32.56 -7.51
N GLN A 291 -15.91 -33.00 -8.55
CA GLN A 291 -15.50 -34.12 -9.37
C GLN A 291 -14.61 -33.67 -10.52
N TYR A 292 -13.63 -34.51 -10.84
CA TYR A 292 -12.65 -34.27 -11.91
C TYR A 292 -12.64 -35.44 -12.89
N ASP A 293 -12.34 -35.15 -14.15
CA ASP A 293 -12.06 -36.17 -15.15
C ASP A 293 -10.65 -36.78 -15.01
N ALA A 294 -10.28 -37.68 -15.92
CA ALA A 294 -8.97 -38.34 -15.94
C ALA A 294 -7.79 -37.37 -16.12
N ASP A 295 -8.03 -36.20 -16.73
CA ASP A 295 -7.07 -35.14 -16.97
C ASP A 295 -7.08 -34.07 -15.86
N ARG A 296 -7.81 -34.31 -14.76
CA ARG A 296 -8.02 -33.38 -13.62
C ARG A 296 -8.73 -32.09 -14.00
N VAL A 297 -9.60 -32.13 -14.99
CA VAL A 297 -10.50 -31.03 -15.34
C VAL A 297 -11.80 -31.18 -14.55
N ILE A 298 -12.31 -30.07 -14.01
CA ILE A 298 -13.59 -30.06 -13.25
C ILE A 298 -14.72 -30.50 -14.17
N LEU A 299 -15.52 -31.48 -13.70
CA LEU A 299 -16.72 -31.93 -14.40
C LEU A 299 -17.88 -30.98 -14.09
N PHE A 300 -18.43 -30.37 -15.12
CA PHE A 300 -19.66 -29.57 -15.02
C PHE A 300 -20.91 -30.45 -15.06
N GLN A 301 -22.01 -29.98 -14.46
CA GLN A 301 -23.28 -30.70 -14.43
C GLN A 301 -23.75 -31.02 -15.84
N ASP A 302 -23.64 -30.06 -16.76
CA ASP A 302 -23.89 -30.18 -18.18
C ASP A 302 -23.19 -29.07 -18.99
N ASP A 303 -23.31 -29.07 -20.30
CA ASP A 303 -22.71 -28.07 -21.19
C ASP A 303 -23.28 -26.66 -20.95
N GLN A 304 -24.57 -26.55 -20.54
CA GLN A 304 -25.17 -25.26 -20.22
C GLN A 304 -24.59 -24.66 -18.95
N ALA A 305 -24.43 -25.44 -17.90
CA ALA A 305 -23.80 -25.01 -16.65
C ALA A 305 -22.34 -24.54 -16.91
N ARG A 306 -21.62 -25.24 -17.80
CA ARG A 306 -20.25 -24.84 -18.21
C ARG A 306 -20.25 -23.49 -18.93
N LEU A 307 -21.17 -23.26 -19.85
CA LEU A 307 -21.28 -22.00 -20.59
C LEU A 307 -21.65 -20.84 -19.64
N GLU A 308 -22.65 -21.07 -18.79
CA GLU A 308 -23.11 -20.06 -17.84
C GLU A 308 -21.99 -19.66 -16.84
N TYR A 309 -21.25 -20.64 -16.31
CA TYR A 309 -20.09 -20.38 -15.48
C TYR A 309 -19.05 -19.54 -16.24
N SER A 310 -18.74 -19.91 -17.48
CA SER A 310 -17.75 -19.21 -18.29
C SER A 310 -18.14 -17.76 -18.56
N GLU A 311 -19.41 -17.48 -18.84
CA GLU A 311 -19.91 -16.13 -19.06
C GLU A 311 -19.85 -15.28 -17.78
N GLN A 312 -20.24 -15.85 -16.64
CA GLN A 312 -20.20 -15.17 -15.35
C GLN A 312 -18.74 -14.92 -14.91
N ASP A 313 -17.85 -15.91 -15.08
CA ASP A 313 -16.43 -15.76 -14.74
C ASP A 313 -15.74 -14.71 -15.62
N LYS A 314 -16.07 -14.66 -16.91
CA LYS A 314 -15.60 -13.61 -17.82
C LYS A 314 -16.05 -12.23 -17.36
N SER A 315 -17.33 -12.06 -17.06
CA SER A 315 -17.89 -10.80 -16.57
C SER A 315 -17.21 -10.34 -15.25
N TYR A 316 -17.00 -11.27 -14.32
CA TYR A 316 -16.25 -11.01 -13.08
C TYR A 316 -14.81 -10.56 -13.36
N ASN A 317 -14.12 -11.24 -14.29
CA ASN A 317 -12.72 -10.93 -14.59
C ASN A 317 -12.57 -9.56 -15.25
N GLU A 318 -13.48 -9.19 -16.17
CA GLU A 318 -13.52 -7.85 -16.77
C GLU A 318 -13.83 -6.77 -15.72
N ALA A 319 -14.78 -7.00 -14.84
CA ALA A 319 -15.10 -6.10 -13.74
C ALA A 319 -13.93 -5.94 -12.77
N SER A 320 -13.23 -7.02 -12.43
CA SER A 320 -12.06 -7.00 -11.55
C SER A 320 -10.91 -6.18 -12.13
N ASP A 321 -10.63 -6.31 -13.43
CA ASP A 321 -9.62 -5.50 -14.12
C ASP A 321 -9.98 -4.02 -14.10
N ASP A 322 -11.26 -3.70 -14.28
CA ASP A 322 -11.74 -2.32 -14.27
C ASP A 322 -11.70 -1.71 -12.86
N VAL A 323 -12.09 -2.46 -11.84
CA VAL A 323 -11.95 -2.07 -10.42
C VAL A 323 -10.48 -1.79 -10.10
N GLY A 324 -9.56 -2.69 -10.45
CA GLY A 324 -8.13 -2.51 -10.22
C GLY A 324 -7.58 -1.25 -10.91
N SER A 325 -7.97 -1.03 -12.17
CA SER A 325 -7.61 0.14 -12.96
C SER A 325 -8.10 1.44 -12.32
N LYS A 326 -9.38 1.51 -11.98
CA LYS A 326 -10.01 2.68 -11.36
C LYS A 326 -9.47 2.94 -9.95
N MET A 327 -9.20 1.88 -9.19
CA MET A 327 -8.55 1.98 -7.90
C MET A 327 -7.17 2.67 -8.00
N GLY A 328 -6.40 2.44 -9.07
CA GLY A 328 -5.11 3.13 -9.28
C GLY A 328 -5.21 4.66 -9.31
N ILE A 329 -6.40 5.23 -9.57
CA ILE A 329 -6.63 6.67 -9.62
C ILE A 329 -6.39 7.36 -8.27
N TYR A 330 -6.62 6.68 -7.14
CA TYR A 330 -6.34 7.30 -5.85
C TYR A 330 -4.84 7.65 -5.70
N GLY A 331 -3.95 6.88 -6.31
CA GLY A 331 -2.51 7.19 -6.34
C GLY A 331 -2.19 8.46 -7.12
N LEU A 332 -2.74 8.62 -8.34
CA LEU A 332 -2.59 9.84 -9.14
C LEU A 332 -3.21 11.06 -8.45
N SER A 333 -4.41 10.91 -7.90
CA SER A 333 -5.09 11.98 -7.18
C SER A 333 -4.29 12.43 -5.95
N SER A 334 -3.72 11.47 -5.20
CA SER A 334 -2.83 11.74 -4.07
C SER A 334 -1.58 12.53 -4.50
N MET A 335 -0.97 12.15 -5.61
CA MET A 335 0.17 12.87 -6.19
C MET A 335 -0.23 14.31 -6.58
N ALA A 336 -1.34 14.47 -7.31
CA ALA A 336 -1.85 15.79 -7.72
C ALA A 336 -2.13 16.66 -6.49
N PHE A 337 -2.75 16.10 -5.45
CA PHE A 337 -2.97 16.78 -4.17
C PHE A 337 -1.66 17.25 -3.53
N ALA A 338 -0.65 16.40 -3.46
CA ALA A 338 0.65 16.74 -2.89
C ALA A 338 1.35 17.86 -3.66
N LEU A 339 1.32 17.84 -5.00
CA LEU A 339 1.87 18.89 -5.85
C LEU A 339 1.12 20.21 -5.69
N LEU A 340 -0.21 20.19 -5.71
CA LEU A 340 -1.05 21.38 -5.50
C LEU A 340 -0.80 21.99 -4.12
N LEU A 341 -0.71 21.15 -3.09
CA LEU A 341 -0.43 21.59 -1.74
C LEU A 341 0.97 22.22 -1.63
N THR A 342 1.98 21.64 -2.27
CA THR A 342 3.34 22.19 -2.29
C THR A 342 3.36 23.55 -2.99
N PHE A 343 2.68 23.66 -4.14
CA PHE A 343 2.58 24.93 -4.88
C PHE A 343 1.83 25.99 -4.08
N TYR A 344 0.73 25.62 -3.43
CA TYR A 344 -0.06 26.57 -2.61
C TYR A 344 0.72 27.04 -1.39
N THR A 345 1.40 26.12 -0.68
CA THR A 345 2.16 26.44 0.53
C THR A 345 3.42 27.26 0.27
N SER A 346 3.93 27.28 -0.97
CA SER A 346 5.02 28.18 -1.36
C SER A 346 4.62 29.66 -1.27
N ARG A 347 3.33 29.96 -1.35
CA ARG A 347 2.80 31.34 -1.35
C ARG A 347 1.98 31.67 -0.11
N PHE A 348 1.20 30.71 0.39
CA PHE A 348 0.22 30.90 1.45
C PHE A 348 0.46 29.95 2.61
N ALA A 349 0.28 30.44 3.82
CA ALA A 349 0.28 29.59 5.01
C ALA A 349 -1.01 28.77 5.10
N ILE A 350 -0.91 27.48 5.44
CA ILE A 350 -2.05 26.60 5.60
C ILE A 350 -2.17 26.07 7.02
N ASN A 351 -3.39 25.83 7.43
CA ASN A 351 -3.70 25.10 8.65
C ASN A 351 -3.71 23.60 8.34
N ARG A 352 -2.63 22.90 8.73
CA ARG A 352 -2.45 21.45 8.49
C ARG A 352 -3.62 20.62 8.98
N LYS A 353 -4.15 20.94 10.16
CA LYS A 353 -5.30 20.28 10.77
C LYS A 353 -6.55 20.37 9.91
N LEU A 354 -6.87 21.58 9.40
CA LEU A 354 -8.08 21.79 8.57
C LEU A 354 -7.92 21.12 7.20
N VAL A 355 -6.74 21.20 6.59
CA VAL A 355 -6.47 20.51 5.32
C VAL A 355 -6.62 19.01 5.50
N HIS A 356 -6.05 18.43 6.56
CA HIS A 356 -6.17 17.00 6.85
C HIS A 356 -7.62 16.60 7.09
N MET A 357 -8.35 17.36 7.93
CA MET A 357 -9.76 17.11 8.20
C MET A 357 -10.61 17.16 6.92
N GLY A 358 -10.45 18.20 6.10
CA GLY A 358 -11.18 18.33 4.83
C GLY A 358 -10.89 17.20 3.85
N SER A 359 -9.62 16.81 3.72
CA SER A 359 -9.23 15.68 2.86
C SER A 359 -9.83 14.35 3.33
N LEU A 360 -9.87 14.10 4.64
CA LEU A 360 -10.50 12.89 5.19
C LEU A 360 -12.01 12.88 5.00
N ILE A 361 -12.69 14.06 5.09
CA ILE A 361 -14.12 14.17 4.79
C ILE A 361 -14.38 13.83 3.32
N LEU A 362 -13.57 14.35 2.39
CA LEU A 362 -13.69 14.03 0.96
C LEU A 362 -13.50 12.54 0.70
N GLY A 363 -12.47 11.92 1.29
CA GLY A 363 -12.25 10.48 1.17
C GLY A 363 -13.39 9.65 1.75
N GLY A 364 -13.91 10.05 2.92
CA GLY A 364 -15.08 9.41 3.53
C GLY A 364 -16.31 9.51 2.65
N ALA A 365 -16.56 10.67 2.04
CA ALA A 365 -17.63 10.86 1.07
C ALA A 365 -17.44 9.98 -0.17
N GLY A 366 -16.19 9.84 -0.67
CA GLY A 366 -15.87 8.97 -1.79
C GLY A 366 -16.21 7.51 -1.51
N PHE A 367 -15.89 6.99 -0.33
CA PHE A 367 -16.27 5.63 0.07
C PHE A 367 -17.79 5.45 0.21
N LEU A 368 -18.47 6.41 0.87
CA LEU A 368 -19.92 6.32 1.07
C LEU A 368 -20.68 6.43 -0.26
N LEU A 369 -20.16 7.22 -1.21
CA LEU A 369 -20.78 7.36 -2.54
C LEU A 369 -20.84 6.01 -3.28
N MET A 370 -19.88 5.10 -3.08
CA MET A 370 -19.87 3.78 -3.73
C MET A 370 -21.13 2.96 -3.46
N TYR A 371 -21.77 3.15 -2.30
CA TYR A 371 -23.03 2.49 -1.98
C TYR A 371 -24.21 2.97 -2.84
N PHE A 372 -24.20 4.23 -3.28
CA PHE A 372 -25.33 4.87 -3.97
C PHE A 372 -25.23 4.85 -5.50
N ILE A 373 -24.24 4.15 -6.06
CA ILE A 373 -23.96 4.13 -7.51
C ILE A 373 -23.99 2.71 -8.12
N PRO A 374 -24.93 1.81 -7.75
CA PRO A 374 -25.03 0.49 -8.40
C PRO A 374 -25.28 0.67 -9.91
N GLY A 375 -24.55 -0.07 -10.74
CA GLY A 375 -24.65 0.02 -12.19
C GLY A 375 -23.97 1.23 -12.84
N GLU A 376 -23.24 2.06 -12.06
CA GLU A 376 -22.57 3.26 -12.57
C GLU A 376 -21.04 3.18 -12.41
N PRO A 377 -20.34 2.27 -13.11
CA PRO A 377 -18.91 2.04 -12.92
C PRO A 377 -18.04 3.29 -13.12
N GLU A 378 -18.43 4.19 -14.01
CA GLU A 378 -17.67 5.42 -14.31
C GLU A 378 -17.60 6.39 -13.12
N MET A 379 -18.59 6.34 -12.23
CA MET A 379 -18.59 7.15 -11.01
C MET A 379 -17.49 6.73 -10.03
N LEU A 380 -16.91 5.53 -10.16
CA LEU A 380 -15.76 5.11 -9.37
C LEU A 380 -14.54 6.01 -9.56
N TYR A 381 -14.37 6.64 -10.73
CA TYR A 381 -13.33 7.66 -10.92
C TYR A 381 -13.47 8.80 -9.91
N VAL A 382 -14.68 9.31 -9.72
CA VAL A 382 -14.96 10.37 -8.74
C VAL A 382 -14.67 9.86 -7.32
N CYS A 383 -15.13 8.66 -6.99
CA CYS A 383 -14.89 8.05 -5.68
C CYS A 383 -13.39 7.95 -5.37
N PHE A 384 -12.59 7.39 -6.28
CA PHE A 384 -11.16 7.21 -6.07
C PHE A 384 -10.35 8.51 -6.14
N VAL A 385 -10.82 9.53 -6.86
CA VAL A 385 -10.23 10.88 -6.79
C VAL A 385 -10.40 11.45 -5.38
N LEU A 386 -11.60 11.37 -4.82
CA LEU A 386 -11.89 11.87 -3.46
C LEU A 386 -11.08 11.09 -2.40
N ILE A 387 -10.99 9.76 -2.53
CA ILE A 387 -10.18 8.89 -1.66
C ILE A 387 -8.70 9.25 -1.76
N GLY A 388 -8.21 9.59 -2.96
CA GLY A 388 -6.82 9.99 -3.18
C GLY A 388 -6.43 11.27 -2.44
N PHE A 389 -7.34 12.24 -2.24
CA PHE A 389 -7.08 13.41 -1.39
C PHE A 389 -6.85 12.99 0.06
N ALA A 390 -7.66 12.06 0.59
CA ALA A 390 -7.46 11.52 1.93
C ALA A 390 -6.10 10.81 2.03
N TRP A 391 -5.76 9.96 1.06
CA TRP A 391 -4.50 9.23 1.03
C TRP A 391 -3.28 10.16 1.04
N GLY A 392 -3.24 11.16 0.14
CA GLY A 392 -2.15 12.14 0.10
C GLY A 392 -2.00 12.91 1.40
N SER A 393 -3.12 13.22 2.06
CA SER A 393 -3.12 13.90 3.34
C SER A 393 -2.66 12.99 4.50
N ILE A 394 -3.05 11.72 4.52
CA ILE A 394 -2.62 10.71 5.52
C ILE A 394 -1.10 10.51 5.46
N LEU A 395 -0.53 10.49 4.28
CA LEU A 395 0.91 10.32 4.07
C LEU A 395 1.75 11.57 4.43
N SER A 396 1.14 12.75 4.55
CA SER A 396 1.88 14.01 4.73
C SER A 396 1.56 14.73 6.03
N MET A 397 0.29 15.01 6.33
CA MET A 397 -0.11 15.91 7.40
C MET A 397 0.18 15.41 8.82
N PRO A 398 -0.11 14.14 9.19
CA PRO A 398 0.21 13.63 10.51
C PRO A 398 1.70 13.68 10.82
N TYR A 399 2.54 13.34 9.86
CA TYR A 399 4.01 13.39 10.00
C TYR A 399 4.53 14.81 10.14
N ALA A 400 3.97 15.76 9.38
CA ALA A 400 4.31 17.17 9.50
C ALA A 400 3.90 17.76 10.86
N MET A 401 2.75 17.36 11.40
CA MET A 401 2.31 17.76 12.74
C MET A 401 3.16 17.12 13.85
N LEU A 402 3.51 15.84 13.71
CA LEU A 402 4.34 15.13 14.67
C LEU A 402 5.77 15.72 14.69
N SER A 403 6.39 15.87 13.52
CA SER A 403 7.78 16.34 13.41
C SER A 403 8.00 17.73 14.00
N SER A 404 6.99 18.57 13.99
CA SER A 404 7.08 19.91 14.63
C SER A 404 6.97 19.89 16.16
N SER A 405 6.68 18.75 16.76
CA SER A 405 6.44 18.57 18.20
C SER A 405 7.42 17.62 18.89
N VAL A 406 8.37 17.07 18.14
CA VAL A 406 9.37 16.12 18.61
C VAL A 406 10.76 16.70 18.35
N ALA A 407 11.68 16.55 19.32
CA ALA A 407 13.08 16.94 19.14
C ALA A 407 13.74 16.10 18.05
N SER A 408 14.60 16.72 17.24
CA SER A 408 15.27 16.05 16.10
C SER A 408 16.06 14.81 16.51
N SER A 409 16.71 14.83 17.69
CA SER A 409 17.47 13.70 18.25
C SER A 409 16.61 12.47 18.57
N LYS A 410 15.29 12.62 18.76
CA LYS A 410 14.34 11.52 19.06
C LYS A 410 13.38 11.23 17.92
N MET A 411 13.58 11.87 16.77
CA MET A 411 12.63 11.81 15.66
C MET A 411 12.45 10.40 15.12
N GLY A 412 13.53 9.67 14.83
CA GLY A 412 13.47 8.32 14.27
C GLY A 412 12.73 7.34 15.20
N LEU A 413 13.06 7.38 16.48
CA LEU A 413 12.40 6.54 17.49
C LEU A 413 10.90 6.86 17.61
N MET A 414 10.54 8.14 17.63
CA MET A 414 9.14 8.57 17.73
C MET A 414 8.34 8.22 16.46
N MET A 415 8.97 8.29 15.29
CA MET A 415 8.35 7.85 14.03
C MET A 415 8.12 6.34 14.02
N GLY A 416 9.09 5.55 14.52
CA GLY A 416 8.93 4.11 14.66
C GLY A 416 7.78 3.73 15.60
N VAL A 417 7.66 4.39 16.74
CA VAL A 417 6.53 4.19 17.67
C VAL A 417 5.21 4.66 17.05
N PHE A 418 5.23 5.74 16.27
CA PHE A 418 4.04 6.24 15.57
C PHE A 418 3.51 5.24 14.53
N ASN A 419 4.39 4.46 13.91
CA ASN A 419 4.00 3.42 12.96
C ASN A 419 3.08 2.34 13.56
N MET A 420 3.07 2.16 14.88
CA MET A 420 2.15 1.23 15.53
C MET A 420 0.68 1.66 15.39
N PHE A 421 0.42 2.99 15.35
CA PHE A 421 -0.92 3.50 15.07
C PHE A 421 -1.37 3.27 13.61
N ILE A 422 -0.45 2.84 12.75
CA ILE A 422 -0.69 2.41 11.38
C ILE A 422 -0.99 0.91 11.35
N VAL A 423 -0.16 0.12 12.01
CA VAL A 423 -0.17 -1.35 11.92
C VAL A 423 -1.27 -1.98 12.78
N ILE A 424 -1.48 -1.50 14.01
CA ILE A 424 -2.49 -2.07 14.92
C ILE A 424 -3.91 -2.04 14.32
N PRO A 425 -4.42 -0.93 13.75
CA PRO A 425 -5.74 -0.93 13.13
C PRO A 425 -5.86 -1.90 11.95
N GLN A 426 -4.80 -2.10 11.19
CA GLN A 426 -4.78 -3.07 10.09
C GLN A 426 -4.86 -4.51 10.62
N ILE A 427 -4.15 -4.83 11.71
CA ILE A 427 -4.25 -6.14 12.36
C ILE A 427 -5.67 -6.38 12.89
N ILE A 428 -6.28 -5.39 13.56
CA ILE A 428 -7.65 -5.50 14.06
C ILE A 428 -8.64 -5.70 12.90
N ALA A 429 -8.46 -4.96 11.81
CA ALA A 429 -9.25 -5.10 10.60
C ALA A 429 -9.11 -6.50 9.99
N ALA A 430 -7.86 -7.01 9.87
CA ALA A 430 -7.54 -8.33 9.34
C ALA A 430 -8.12 -9.48 10.18
N LEU A 431 -8.09 -9.35 11.50
CA LEU A 431 -8.64 -10.35 12.43
C LEU A 431 -10.17 -10.38 12.48
N GLY A 432 -10.84 -9.86 11.44
CA GLY A 432 -12.29 -9.92 11.30
C GLY A 432 -13.01 -8.61 11.67
N GLY A 433 -12.28 -7.58 12.11
CA GLY A 433 -12.90 -6.32 12.50
C GLY A 433 -13.72 -5.66 11.38
N VAL A 434 -13.27 -5.74 10.13
CA VAL A 434 -14.02 -5.19 8.97
C VAL A 434 -15.30 -6.00 8.74
N VAL A 435 -15.17 -7.32 8.66
CA VAL A 435 -16.29 -8.23 8.38
C VAL A 435 -17.35 -8.14 9.50
N PHE A 436 -16.91 -8.09 10.76
CA PHE A 436 -17.81 -7.91 11.89
C PHE A 436 -18.62 -6.61 11.77
N LEU A 437 -17.95 -5.48 11.50
CA LEU A 437 -18.64 -4.19 11.35
C LEU A 437 -19.52 -4.13 10.11
N GLN A 438 -19.09 -4.75 9.01
CA GLN A 438 -19.89 -4.87 7.79
C GLN A 438 -21.22 -5.59 8.09
N LYS A 439 -21.16 -6.76 8.73
CA LYS A 439 -22.34 -7.58 9.05
C LYS A 439 -23.30 -6.91 10.03
N LEU A 440 -22.85 -5.95 10.85
CA LEU A 440 -23.75 -5.13 11.67
C LEU A 440 -24.63 -4.18 10.83
N ILE A 441 -24.20 -3.83 9.61
CA ILE A 441 -24.93 -2.96 8.69
C ILE A 441 -25.77 -3.82 7.73
N GLY A 442 -25.18 -4.88 7.17
CA GLY A 442 -25.82 -5.82 6.25
C GLY A 442 -24.85 -6.86 5.72
N GLU A 443 -25.39 -7.90 5.07
CA GLU A 443 -24.60 -9.03 4.56
C GLU A 443 -23.84 -8.70 3.26
N GLU A 444 -24.22 -7.63 2.55
CA GLU A 444 -23.59 -7.27 1.27
C GLU A 444 -22.16 -6.75 1.47
N SER A 445 -21.23 -7.20 0.62
CA SER A 445 -19.81 -6.82 0.68
C SER A 445 -19.57 -5.32 0.55
N ILE A 446 -20.48 -4.56 -0.09
CA ILE A 446 -20.36 -3.12 -0.25
C ILE A 446 -20.36 -2.38 1.10
N HIS A 447 -20.96 -2.95 2.14
CA HIS A 447 -20.95 -2.36 3.47
C HIS A 447 -19.55 -2.26 4.08
N ALA A 448 -18.55 -3.02 3.57
CA ALA A 448 -17.16 -2.81 3.95
C ALA A 448 -16.65 -1.43 3.50
N MET A 449 -17.08 -0.95 2.33
CA MET A 449 -16.76 0.41 1.85
C MET A 449 -17.54 1.46 2.67
N THR A 450 -18.77 1.15 3.07
CA THR A 450 -19.54 2.01 3.99
C THR A 450 -18.82 2.16 5.34
N VAL A 451 -18.33 1.06 5.93
CA VAL A 451 -17.51 1.09 7.16
C VAL A 451 -16.26 1.96 6.95
N ALA A 452 -15.54 1.79 5.83
CA ALA A 452 -14.37 2.59 5.52
C ALA A 452 -14.70 4.09 5.45
N GLY A 453 -15.81 4.46 4.82
CA GLY A 453 -16.29 5.84 4.75
C GLY A 453 -16.59 6.44 6.12
N VAL A 454 -17.34 5.73 6.94
CA VAL A 454 -17.66 6.14 8.32
C VAL A 454 -16.40 6.30 9.16
N PHE A 455 -15.44 5.38 9.04
CA PHE A 455 -14.17 5.46 9.77
C PHE A 455 -13.32 6.66 9.33
N LEU A 456 -13.27 7.01 8.04
CA LEU A 456 -12.61 8.25 7.61
C LEU A 456 -13.30 9.50 8.15
N LEU A 457 -14.62 9.51 8.28
CA LEU A 457 -15.34 10.62 8.93
C LEU A 457 -15.00 10.70 10.44
N PHE A 458 -14.93 9.56 11.15
CA PHE A 458 -14.43 9.55 12.53
C PHE A 458 -12.99 10.06 12.63
N ALA A 459 -12.11 9.67 11.71
CA ALA A 459 -10.75 10.21 11.63
C ALA A 459 -10.77 11.72 11.40
N ALA A 460 -11.61 12.23 10.49
CA ALA A 460 -11.76 13.65 10.21
C ALA A 460 -12.18 14.44 11.45
N PHE A 461 -13.23 14.01 12.13
CA PHE A 461 -13.70 14.70 13.34
C PHE A 461 -12.74 14.54 14.51
N SER A 462 -12.00 13.44 14.61
CA SER A 462 -10.95 13.25 15.63
C SER A 462 -9.82 14.29 15.50
N ASN A 463 -9.61 14.89 14.34
CA ASN A 463 -8.69 16.03 14.18
C ASN A 463 -9.07 17.22 15.05
N LEU A 464 -10.34 17.40 15.43
CA LEU A 464 -10.76 18.47 16.34
C LEU A 464 -10.07 18.37 17.71
N LEU A 465 -9.67 17.17 18.13
CA LEU A 465 -8.92 16.97 19.37
C LEU A 465 -7.48 17.50 19.29
N ILE A 466 -6.93 17.68 18.08
CA ILE A 466 -5.56 18.11 17.87
C ILE A 466 -5.42 19.61 18.08
N THR A 467 -4.44 20.00 18.89
CA THR A 467 -4.09 21.40 19.13
C THR A 467 -2.81 21.72 18.32
N ASP A 468 -2.97 21.85 17.00
CA ASP A 468 -1.89 22.34 16.13
C ASP A 468 -2.24 23.76 15.65
N ARG A 469 -1.45 24.74 16.10
CA ARG A 469 -1.62 26.16 15.73
C ARG A 469 -0.57 26.65 14.74
N LYS A 470 0.37 25.76 14.32
CA LYS A 470 1.45 26.13 13.40
C LYS A 470 0.92 26.08 11.96
N ALA A 471 0.97 27.22 11.29
CA ALA A 471 0.80 27.28 9.85
C ALA A 471 2.12 26.85 9.18
N ILE A 472 2.05 26.01 8.14
CA ILE A 472 3.20 25.76 7.27
C ILE A 472 3.21 26.88 6.22
N LYS A 473 4.32 27.59 6.16
CA LYS A 473 4.69 28.40 5.00
C LYS A 473 5.97 27.75 4.44
N TYR A 474 5.94 27.35 3.20
CA TYR A 474 7.14 26.88 2.52
C TYR A 474 8.04 28.11 2.29
N ASP A 475 9.26 28.07 2.77
CA ASP A 475 10.29 29.07 2.46
C ASP A 475 11.19 28.48 1.37
N PRO A 476 11.10 29.00 0.12
CA PRO A 476 11.94 28.53 -0.97
C PRO A 476 13.32 29.20 -0.92
N ALA A 477 14.01 29.13 0.22
CA ALA A 477 15.36 29.67 0.30
C ALA A 477 16.40 28.81 -0.44
#